data_5510234891b127f289439ef3109670ce
#
_entry.id   5510234891b127f289439ef3109670ce
#
_cell.length_a   1.000
_cell.length_b   1.000
_cell.length_c   1.000
_cell.angle_alpha   90.00
_cell.angle_beta   90.00
_cell.angle_gamma   90.00
#
_symmetry.space_group_name_H-M   'P 1'
#
loop_
_entity.id
_entity.type
_entity.pdbx_description
1 polymer ?
#
loop_
_entity_poly.entity_id
_entity_poly.type
_entity_poly.pdbx_seq_one_letter_code
_entity_poly.pdbx_strand_id
1 'polypeptide(L)'
;GPVRERDGRRRRGERKGRRERTNSESALEEEPRMDVSRLDLRIGRIVGVRYHPLAGALYVQEVDLGEPAPRTVVSALRHIPKEQLQGRLAVLLCNVRPCRVKGVVSTAMVLCGSAPNAHDNDNDDDAQVEFLEPPTNAVPGDRVTFYDYPGEPDRELSPREKVWEQILPDLQTDSRGVATYRGVGFEVRGKGLCRAPTLTNSSIK
;
A
#
# COMPACT_ATOMS: atom_id res chain seq x y z
N GLY A 1 32.61 -40.66 -25.36
CA GLY A 1 31.84 -41.79 -24.87
C GLY A 1 30.89 -41.43 -23.73
N PRO A 2 30.07 -42.39 -23.29
CA PRO A 2 29.10 -42.09 -22.23
C PRO A 2 29.76 -41.68 -20.89
N VAL A 3 30.99 -42.09 -20.64
CA VAL A 3 31.72 -41.74 -19.42
C VAL A 3 32.09 -40.29 -19.35
N ARG A 4 32.46 -39.67 -20.48
CA ARG A 4 32.77 -38.22 -20.54
C ARG A 4 31.57 -37.35 -20.31
N GLU A 5 30.40 -37.75 -20.82
CA GLU A 5 29.15 -37.02 -20.59
C GLU A 5 28.73 -37.07 -19.11
N ARG A 6 28.88 -38.21 -18.46
CA ARG A 6 28.57 -38.34 -17.03
C ARG A 6 29.51 -37.46 -16.17
N ASP A 7 30.77 -37.37 -16.48
CA ASP A 7 31.73 -36.53 -15.76
C ASP A 7 31.44 -35.05 -15.97
N GLY A 8 31.03 -34.65 -17.18
CA GLY A 8 30.62 -33.29 -17.47
C GLY A 8 29.38 -32.86 -16.68
N ARG A 9 28.43 -33.78 -16.56
CA ARG A 9 27.20 -33.52 -15.77
C ARG A 9 27.50 -33.39 -14.28
N ARG A 10 28.37 -34.22 -13.70
CA ARG A 10 28.78 -34.14 -12.30
C ARG A 10 29.46 -32.80 -12.02
N ARG A 11 30.39 -32.38 -12.86
CA ARG A 11 31.07 -31.08 -12.71
C ARG A 11 30.10 -29.89 -12.75
N ARG A 12 29.08 -29.93 -13.64
CA ARG A 12 28.04 -28.91 -13.71
C ARG A 12 27.18 -28.89 -12.44
N GLY A 13 26.87 -30.07 -11.90
CA GLY A 13 26.11 -30.19 -10.64
C GLY A 13 26.86 -29.60 -9.46
N GLU A 14 28.16 -29.90 -9.33
CA GLU A 14 28.98 -29.32 -8.27
C GLU A 14 29.09 -27.82 -8.33
N ARG A 15 29.23 -27.22 -9.55
CA ARG A 15 29.26 -25.79 -9.73
C ARG A 15 27.92 -25.14 -9.36
N LYS A 16 26.82 -25.75 -9.75
CA LYS A 16 25.49 -25.29 -9.35
C LYS A 16 25.31 -25.34 -7.83
N GLY A 17 25.73 -26.43 -7.18
CA GLY A 17 25.65 -26.56 -5.74
C GLY A 17 26.42 -25.47 -5.00
N ARG A 18 27.60 -25.12 -5.46
CA ARG A 18 28.39 -24.01 -4.88
C ARG A 18 27.75 -22.67 -5.05
N ARG A 19 27.16 -22.39 -6.25
CA ARG A 19 26.45 -21.15 -6.50
C ARG A 19 25.19 -21.05 -5.64
N GLU A 20 24.47 -22.14 -5.49
CA GLU A 20 23.29 -22.20 -4.63
C GLU A 20 23.63 -21.92 -3.17
N ARG A 21 24.72 -22.43 -2.65
CA ARG A 21 25.18 -22.14 -1.28
C ARG A 21 25.53 -20.67 -1.11
N THR A 22 26.28 -20.09 -2.03
CA THR A 22 26.64 -18.67 -2.00
C THR A 22 25.40 -17.79 -2.10
N ASN A 23 24.45 -18.14 -2.98
CA ASN A 23 23.19 -17.43 -3.12
C ASN A 23 22.30 -17.58 -1.88
N SER A 24 22.33 -18.73 -1.21
CA SER A 24 21.58 -18.94 0.03
C SER A 24 22.10 -18.07 1.16
N GLU A 25 23.39 -17.93 1.31
CA GLU A 25 24.01 -17.06 2.31
C GLU A 25 23.69 -15.60 2.03
N SER A 26 23.81 -15.15 0.77
CA SER A 26 23.39 -13.81 0.35
C SER A 26 21.90 -13.61 0.50
N ALA A 27 21.08 -14.63 0.18
CA ALA A 27 19.63 -14.56 0.30
C ALA A 27 19.18 -14.45 1.76
N LEU A 28 19.88 -15.08 2.70
CA LEU A 28 19.57 -14.95 4.13
C LEU A 28 19.82 -13.52 4.65
N GLU A 29 20.82 -12.83 4.12
CA GLU A 29 21.11 -11.43 4.45
C GLU A 29 20.18 -10.46 3.75
N GLU A 30 19.73 -10.82 2.53
CA GLU A 30 18.93 -9.97 1.66
C GLU A 30 17.48 -10.41 1.51
N GLU A 31 17.07 -11.48 2.20
CA GLU A 31 15.73 -12.02 2.08
C GLU A 31 14.69 -10.96 2.44
N PRO A 32 13.75 -10.64 1.52
CA PRO A 32 12.75 -9.63 1.78
C PRO A 32 11.83 -10.10 2.91
N ARG A 33 11.69 -9.27 3.92
CA ARG A 33 10.77 -9.51 5.02
C ARG A 33 9.34 -9.30 4.53
N MET A 34 8.40 -10.07 5.03
CA MET A 34 6.99 -9.87 4.77
C MET A 34 6.44 -8.92 5.83
N ASP A 35 6.77 -7.65 5.71
CA ASP A 35 6.30 -6.60 6.60
C ASP A 35 5.99 -5.31 5.85
N VAL A 36 5.52 -4.33 6.60
CA VAL A 36 5.05 -3.05 6.09
C VAL A 36 6.13 -2.23 5.37
N SER A 37 7.41 -2.50 5.60
CA SER A 37 8.49 -1.79 4.91
C SER A 37 8.48 -2.02 3.40
N ARG A 38 7.81 -3.08 2.95
CA ARG A 38 7.66 -3.38 1.51
C ARG A 38 6.66 -2.48 0.81
N LEU A 39 5.80 -1.80 1.56
CA LEU A 39 4.80 -0.88 1.01
C LEU A 39 5.40 0.51 0.82
N ASP A 40 5.12 1.12 -0.32
CA ASP A 40 5.44 2.52 -0.58
C ASP A 40 4.21 3.36 -0.23
N LEU A 41 4.15 3.79 1.01
CA LEU A 41 3.08 4.64 1.52
C LEU A 41 3.53 6.09 1.50
N ARG A 42 2.74 6.94 0.87
CA ARG A 42 3.04 8.38 0.74
C ARG A 42 1.83 9.22 1.01
N ILE A 43 2.11 10.46 1.40
CA ILE A 43 1.09 11.49 1.49
C ILE A 43 0.87 12.06 0.09
N GLY A 44 -0.39 12.22 -0.29
CA GLY A 44 -0.78 12.83 -1.54
C GLY A 44 -1.89 13.84 -1.35
N ARG A 45 -1.98 14.82 -2.26
CA ARG A 45 -3.10 15.76 -2.30
C ARG A 45 -3.98 15.44 -3.50
N ILE A 46 -5.26 15.30 -3.25
CA ILE A 46 -6.25 15.11 -4.31
C ILE A 46 -6.46 16.47 -4.98
N VAL A 47 -5.94 16.65 -6.18
CA VAL A 47 -6.01 17.92 -6.90
C VAL A 47 -7.16 17.99 -7.89
N GLY A 48 -7.74 16.87 -8.25
CA GLY A 48 -8.91 16.80 -9.12
C GLY A 48 -9.74 15.57 -8.83
N VAL A 49 -11.06 15.71 -8.93
CA VAL A 49 -11.99 14.59 -8.71
C VAL A 49 -13.09 14.67 -9.77
N ARG A 50 -13.39 13.54 -10.37
CA ARG A 50 -14.54 13.40 -11.25
C ARG A 50 -15.21 12.06 -11.04
N TYR A 51 -16.47 11.94 -11.43
CA TYR A 51 -17.14 10.66 -11.44
C TYR A 51 -16.56 9.79 -12.55
N HIS A 52 -16.45 8.49 -12.29
CA HIS A 52 -16.05 7.55 -13.32
C HIS A 52 -17.11 7.55 -14.44
N PRO A 53 -16.70 7.61 -15.71
CA PRO A 53 -17.66 7.76 -16.81
C PRO A 53 -18.56 6.54 -17.01
N LEU A 54 -18.14 5.35 -16.57
CA LEU A 54 -18.89 4.10 -16.74
C LEU A 54 -19.35 3.47 -15.43
N ALA A 55 -19.02 4.08 -14.28
CA ALA A 55 -19.32 3.49 -12.97
C ALA A 55 -19.58 4.61 -11.95
N GLY A 56 -20.85 4.97 -11.77
CA GLY A 56 -21.26 6.08 -10.91
C GLY A 56 -20.90 5.93 -9.43
N ALA A 57 -20.56 4.72 -8.97
CA ALA A 57 -20.10 4.48 -7.60
C ALA A 57 -18.60 4.78 -7.40
N LEU A 58 -17.87 5.07 -8.46
CA LEU A 58 -16.43 5.28 -8.42
C LEU A 58 -16.08 6.74 -8.73
N TYR A 59 -15.06 7.22 -8.03
CA TYR A 59 -14.40 8.48 -8.38
C TYR A 59 -13.12 8.20 -9.13
N VAL A 60 -12.79 9.10 -10.06
CA VAL A 60 -11.47 9.17 -10.68
C VAL A 60 -10.80 10.42 -10.14
N GLN A 61 -9.66 10.23 -9.50
CA GLN A 61 -8.94 11.31 -8.83
C GLN A 61 -7.59 11.53 -9.50
N GLU A 62 -7.18 12.79 -9.57
CA GLU A 62 -5.80 13.14 -9.89
C GLU A 62 -5.12 13.51 -8.58
N VAL A 63 -4.01 12.84 -8.26
CA VAL A 63 -3.35 12.97 -6.96
C VAL A 63 -1.91 13.40 -7.14
N ASP A 64 -1.57 14.52 -6.51
CA ASP A 64 -0.19 15.00 -6.41
C ASP A 64 0.53 14.20 -5.32
N LEU A 65 1.54 13.44 -5.71
CA LEU A 65 2.38 12.63 -4.82
C LEU A 65 3.80 13.16 -4.73
N GLY A 66 4.02 14.44 -5.06
CA GLY A 66 5.35 15.02 -5.10
C GLY A 66 6.17 14.60 -6.31
N GLU A 67 5.54 13.98 -7.29
CA GLU A 67 6.14 13.57 -8.57
C GLU A 67 5.94 14.66 -9.63
N PRO A 68 6.64 14.56 -10.76
CA PRO A 68 6.51 15.59 -11.81
C PRO A 68 5.09 15.76 -12.36
N ALA A 69 4.28 14.71 -12.34
CA ALA A 69 2.87 14.76 -12.79
C ALA A 69 1.98 14.04 -11.78
N PRO A 70 0.71 14.48 -11.62
CA PRO A 70 -0.25 13.76 -10.80
C PRO A 70 -0.50 12.35 -11.31
N ARG A 71 -0.84 11.43 -10.40
CA ARG A 71 -1.28 10.09 -10.76
C ARG A 71 -2.79 10.03 -10.80
N THR A 72 -3.31 9.22 -11.72
CA THR A 72 -4.74 8.88 -11.77
C THR A 72 -5.01 7.73 -10.82
N VAL A 73 -6.01 7.92 -9.95
CA VAL A 73 -6.40 6.94 -8.93
C VAL A 73 -7.91 6.75 -8.98
N VAL A 74 -8.36 5.50 -9.02
CA VAL A 74 -9.79 5.16 -9.00
C VAL A 74 -10.14 4.63 -7.62
N SER A 75 -11.17 5.19 -6.99
CA SER A 75 -11.57 4.86 -5.63
C SER A 75 -13.07 4.71 -5.49
N ALA A 76 -13.49 3.75 -4.65
CA ALA A 76 -14.90 3.54 -4.31
C ALA A 76 -15.26 4.33 -3.03
N LEU A 77 -15.27 5.65 -3.12
CA LEU A 77 -15.50 6.55 -1.98
C LEU A 77 -16.84 7.27 -2.08
N ARG A 78 -17.83 6.62 -2.64
CA ARG A 78 -19.14 7.22 -2.95
C ARG A 78 -19.89 7.83 -1.75
N HIS A 79 -19.54 7.40 -0.52
CA HIS A 79 -20.15 7.94 0.69
C HIS A 79 -19.58 9.31 1.09
N ILE A 80 -18.49 9.70 0.44
CA ILE A 80 -17.86 10.99 0.69
C ILE A 80 -18.21 11.91 -0.48
N PRO A 81 -18.86 13.07 -0.24
CA PRO A 81 -19.17 14.01 -1.32
C PRO A 81 -17.91 14.45 -2.06
N LYS A 82 -18.01 14.58 -3.36
CA LYS A 82 -16.92 14.97 -4.24
C LYS A 82 -16.23 16.25 -3.77
N GLU A 83 -17.01 17.20 -3.27
CA GLU A 83 -16.51 18.49 -2.78
C GLU A 83 -15.60 18.35 -1.57
N GLN A 84 -15.78 17.30 -0.78
CA GLN A 84 -14.92 17.01 0.37
C GLN A 84 -13.62 16.32 -0.01
N LEU A 85 -13.53 15.79 -1.22
CA LEU A 85 -12.32 15.14 -1.72
C LEU A 85 -11.33 16.14 -2.31
N GLN A 86 -11.85 17.16 -2.95
CA GLN A 86 -11.05 18.17 -3.65
C GLN A 86 -10.11 18.91 -2.70
N GLY A 87 -8.82 18.86 -2.99
CA GLY A 87 -7.80 19.54 -2.18
C GLY A 87 -7.37 18.77 -0.92
N ARG A 88 -7.96 17.61 -0.66
CA ARG A 88 -7.72 16.86 0.57
C ARG A 88 -6.39 16.11 0.54
N LEU A 89 -5.68 16.08 1.67
CA LEU A 89 -4.53 15.20 1.85
C LEU A 89 -5.01 13.80 2.22
N ALA A 90 -4.29 12.80 1.74
CA ALA A 90 -4.60 11.40 1.97
C ALA A 90 -3.31 10.59 2.10
N VAL A 91 -3.43 9.37 2.61
CA VAL A 91 -2.36 8.37 2.60
C VAL A 91 -2.64 7.41 1.46
N LEU A 92 -1.65 7.18 0.60
CA LEU A 92 -1.81 6.31 -0.56
C LEU A 92 -0.74 5.22 -0.59
N LEU A 93 -1.15 4.05 -1.04
CA LEU A 93 -0.26 2.96 -1.41
C LEU A 93 0.16 3.18 -2.87
N CYS A 94 1.46 3.42 -3.10
CA CYS A 94 1.97 3.94 -4.36
C CYS A 94 2.70 2.92 -5.22
N ASN A 95 3.02 1.74 -4.69
CA ASN A 95 3.73 0.71 -5.43
C ASN A 95 2.85 -0.49 -5.82
N VAL A 96 1.56 -0.27 -5.94
CA VAL A 96 0.65 -1.26 -6.52
C VAL A 96 0.92 -1.39 -8.01
N ARG A 97 0.70 -2.60 -8.53
CA ARG A 97 0.67 -2.80 -9.96
C ARG A 97 -0.48 -2.00 -10.56
N PRO A 98 -0.26 -1.24 -11.65
CA PRO A 98 -1.34 -0.50 -12.30
C PRO A 98 -2.52 -1.40 -12.62
N CYS A 99 -3.72 -0.94 -12.31
CA CYS A 99 -4.96 -1.71 -12.47
C CYS A 99 -5.94 -0.93 -13.32
N ARG A 100 -6.45 -1.57 -14.37
CA ARG A 100 -7.49 -0.97 -15.22
C ARG A 100 -8.85 -1.22 -14.59
N VAL A 101 -9.54 -0.15 -14.24
CA VAL A 101 -10.88 -0.19 -13.64
C VAL A 101 -11.87 0.40 -14.63
N LYS A 102 -12.60 -0.46 -15.34
CA LYS A 102 -13.57 -0.08 -16.39
C LYS A 102 -13.00 0.98 -17.35
N GLY A 103 -11.81 0.70 -17.88
CA GLY A 103 -11.17 1.54 -18.87
C GLY A 103 -10.24 2.63 -18.35
N VAL A 104 -10.26 2.92 -17.05
CA VAL A 104 -9.36 3.90 -16.42
C VAL A 104 -8.25 3.18 -15.67
N VAL A 105 -7.00 3.53 -15.93
CA VAL A 105 -5.86 2.93 -15.24
C VAL A 105 -5.59 3.66 -13.93
N SER A 106 -5.69 2.92 -12.83
CA SER A 106 -5.39 3.40 -11.48
C SER A 106 -3.98 2.95 -11.09
N THR A 107 -3.16 3.88 -10.60
CA THR A 107 -1.74 3.60 -10.31
C THR A 107 -1.38 3.74 -8.83
N ALA A 108 -2.36 3.96 -7.97
CA ALA A 108 -2.20 4.00 -6.53
C ALA A 108 -3.55 3.69 -5.85
N MET A 109 -3.53 3.48 -4.55
CA MET A 109 -4.74 3.24 -3.76
C MET A 109 -4.80 4.20 -2.59
N VAL A 110 -5.94 4.85 -2.38
CA VAL A 110 -6.21 5.65 -1.18
C VAL A 110 -6.53 4.71 -0.03
N LEU A 111 -5.87 4.91 1.11
CA LEU A 111 -6.15 4.16 2.34
C LEU A 111 -7.09 4.91 3.25
N CYS A 112 -8.04 4.20 3.82
CA CYS A 112 -9.05 4.76 4.71
C CYS A 112 -9.22 3.89 5.95
N GLY A 113 -9.61 4.50 7.05
CA GLY A 113 -10.20 3.76 8.15
C GLY A 113 -11.59 3.28 7.74
N SER A 114 -11.94 2.06 8.12
CA SER A 114 -13.21 1.46 7.74
C SER A 114 -13.78 0.64 8.88
N ALA A 115 -15.03 0.90 9.21
CA ALA A 115 -15.76 0.13 10.22
C ALA A 115 -17.13 -0.25 9.67
N PRO A 116 -17.67 -1.43 10.06
CA PRO A 116 -19.04 -1.79 9.68
C PRO A 116 -20.01 -0.75 10.21
N ASN A 117 -21.07 -0.44 9.43
CA ASN A 117 -22.16 0.38 9.93
C ASN A 117 -22.93 -0.41 10.98
N ALA A 118 -23.28 0.24 12.12
CA ALA A 118 -23.96 -0.40 13.23
C ALA A 118 -25.33 -1.03 12.88
N HIS A 119 -25.94 -0.58 11.79
CA HIS A 119 -27.27 -1.01 11.37
C HIS A 119 -27.28 -2.03 10.23
N ASP A 120 -26.14 -2.36 9.67
CA ASP A 120 -26.04 -3.28 8.56
C ASP A 120 -24.83 -4.19 8.74
N ASN A 121 -25.10 -5.47 9.03
CA ASN A 121 -24.07 -6.43 9.37
C ASN A 121 -23.45 -7.12 8.16
N ASP A 122 -24.06 -7.05 6.97
CA ASP A 122 -23.70 -7.90 5.84
C ASP A 122 -23.32 -7.16 4.56
N ASN A 123 -23.36 -5.83 4.57
CA ASN A 123 -23.11 -5.05 3.36
C ASN A 123 -21.90 -4.12 3.52
N ASP A 124 -20.77 -4.51 2.89
CA ASP A 124 -19.55 -3.71 2.87
C ASP A 124 -19.75 -2.32 2.26
N ASP A 125 -20.77 -2.14 1.42
CA ASP A 125 -21.10 -0.85 0.80
C ASP A 125 -21.56 0.19 1.82
N ASP A 126 -22.05 -0.26 2.98
CA ASP A 126 -22.52 0.62 4.05
C ASP A 126 -21.50 0.79 5.17
N ALA A 127 -20.26 0.34 4.96
CA ALA A 127 -19.20 0.59 5.92
C ALA A 127 -18.95 2.09 6.08
N GLN A 128 -18.74 2.51 7.33
CA GLN A 128 -18.27 3.85 7.61
C GLN A 128 -16.81 3.95 7.17
N VAL A 129 -16.50 4.95 6.36
CA VAL A 129 -15.17 5.14 5.78
C VAL A 129 -14.68 6.54 6.07
N GLU A 130 -13.44 6.64 6.55
CA GLU A 130 -12.80 7.92 6.82
C GLU A 130 -11.40 7.94 6.21
N PHE A 131 -11.02 9.07 5.64
CA PHE A 131 -9.62 9.27 5.25
C PHE A 131 -8.71 9.21 6.47
N LEU A 132 -7.51 8.68 6.28
CA LEU A 132 -6.45 8.82 7.26
C LEU A 132 -5.85 10.22 7.11
N GLU A 133 -5.98 11.04 8.12
CA GLU A 133 -5.45 12.40 8.11
C GLU A 133 -3.97 12.42 8.42
N PRO A 134 -3.14 12.96 7.52
CA PRO A 134 -1.74 13.18 7.81
C PRO A 134 -1.52 14.23 8.90
N PRO A 135 -0.34 14.28 9.52
CA PRO A 135 -0.01 15.38 10.44
C PRO A 135 -0.04 16.73 9.71
N THR A 136 -0.23 17.80 10.47
CA THR A 136 -0.52 19.14 9.95
C THR A 136 0.48 19.67 8.91
N ASN A 137 1.77 19.36 9.09
CA ASN A 137 2.83 19.87 8.21
C ASN A 137 3.21 18.90 7.08
N ALA A 138 2.48 17.80 6.91
CA ALA A 138 2.73 16.86 5.84
C ALA A 138 2.46 17.51 4.48
N VAL A 139 3.30 17.16 3.51
CA VAL A 139 3.18 17.65 2.13
C VAL A 139 3.17 16.48 1.16
N PRO A 140 2.65 16.66 -0.06
CA PRO A 140 2.66 15.61 -1.07
C PRO A 140 4.08 15.06 -1.29
N GLY A 141 4.19 13.74 -1.33
CA GLY A 141 5.48 13.05 -1.50
C GLY A 141 6.14 12.64 -0.20
N ASP A 142 5.70 13.16 0.94
CA ASP A 142 6.21 12.69 2.23
C ASP A 142 5.94 11.21 2.39
N ARG A 143 6.95 10.47 2.83
CA ARG A 143 6.81 9.03 3.06
C ARG A 143 6.27 8.74 4.45
N VAL A 144 5.45 7.70 4.52
CA VAL A 144 5.04 7.10 5.80
C VAL A 144 6.01 5.97 6.12
N THR A 145 6.60 6.03 7.30
CA THR A 145 7.56 5.03 7.78
C THR A 145 7.12 4.44 9.11
N PHE A 146 7.77 3.35 9.52
CA PHE A 146 7.41 2.59 10.71
C PHE A 146 8.67 2.32 11.53
N TYR A 147 8.66 2.72 12.77
CA TYR A 147 9.84 2.72 13.65
C TYR A 147 10.60 1.39 13.68
N ASP A 148 9.88 0.26 13.85
CA ASP A 148 10.51 -1.04 14.00
C ASP A 148 10.68 -1.80 12.68
N TYR A 149 10.33 -1.19 11.56
CA TYR A 149 10.34 -1.84 10.25
C TYR A 149 11.13 -1.02 9.23
N PRO A 150 12.46 -0.91 9.43
CA PRO A 150 13.30 -0.21 8.45
C PRO A 150 13.40 -1.01 7.15
N GLY A 151 13.64 -0.33 6.06
CA GLY A 151 13.84 -0.93 4.76
C GLY A 151 13.30 -0.06 3.65
N GLU A 152 13.66 -0.41 2.43
CA GLU A 152 13.15 0.26 1.25
C GLU A 152 11.92 -0.48 0.72
N PRO A 153 10.92 0.25 0.23
CA PRO A 153 9.76 -0.39 -0.38
C PRO A 153 10.13 -1.15 -1.65
N ASP A 154 9.33 -2.15 -1.98
CA ASP A 154 9.43 -2.82 -3.26
C ASP A 154 9.20 -1.80 -4.38
N ARG A 155 9.81 -2.01 -5.53
CA ARG A 155 9.56 -1.17 -6.70
C ARG A 155 8.12 -1.28 -7.16
N GLU A 156 7.58 -2.49 -7.18
CA GLU A 156 6.19 -2.79 -7.47
C GLU A 156 5.80 -4.05 -6.71
N LEU A 157 4.65 -4.03 -6.04
CA LEU A 157 4.17 -5.18 -5.30
C LEU A 157 3.76 -6.29 -6.27
N SER A 158 4.33 -7.48 -6.08
CA SER A 158 4.01 -8.65 -6.89
C SER A 158 2.64 -9.20 -6.49
N PRO A 159 1.66 -9.30 -7.41
CA PRO A 159 0.38 -9.95 -7.12
C PRO A 159 0.55 -11.42 -6.76
N ARG A 160 1.58 -12.07 -7.30
CA ARG A 160 1.88 -13.47 -7.01
C ARG A 160 2.24 -13.70 -5.55
N GLU A 161 3.02 -12.80 -4.95
CA GLU A 161 3.42 -12.90 -3.56
C GLU A 161 2.33 -12.48 -2.58
N LYS A 162 1.29 -11.82 -3.07
CA LYS A 162 0.17 -11.31 -2.26
C LYS A 162 0.63 -10.48 -1.06
N VAL A 163 1.59 -9.60 -1.30
CA VAL A 163 2.18 -8.78 -0.24
C VAL A 163 1.14 -7.90 0.44
N TRP A 164 0.34 -7.20 -0.35
CA TRP A 164 -0.72 -6.34 0.18
C TRP A 164 -1.72 -7.14 1.02
N GLU A 165 -2.20 -8.26 0.50
CA GLU A 165 -3.18 -9.11 1.18
C GLU A 165 -2.65 -9.71 2.48
N GLN A 166 -1.35 -9.95 2.58
CA GLN A 166 -0.73 -10.47 3.79
C GLN A 166 -0.49 -9.39 4.85
N ILE A 167 -0.23 -8.15 4.44
CA ILE A 167 0.04 -7.04 5.35
C ILE A 167 -1.27 -6.38 5.82
N LEU A 168 -2.26 -6.29 4.95
CA LEU A 168 -3.52 -5.59 5.20
C LEU A 168 -4.21 -5.97 6.53
N PRO A 169 -4.31 -7.25 6.93
CA PRO A 169 -4.97 -7.60 8.18
C PRO A 169 -4.29 -7.02 9.44
N ASP A 170 -3.03 -6.66 9.35
CA ASP A 170 -2.26 -6.09 10.45
C ASP A 170 -2.30 -4.56 10.47
N LEU A 171 -2.98 -3.94 9.51
CA LEU A 171 -3.22 -2.51 9.48
C LEU A 171 -4.54 -2.20 10.18
N GLN A 172 -4.49 -1.34 11.19
CA GLN A 172 -5.71 -0.91 11.89
C GLN A 172 -5.48 0.39 12.63
N THR A 173 -6.57 1.12 12.89
CA THR A 173 -6.52 2.24 13.82
C THR A 173 -6.50 1.71 15.25
N ASP A 174 -5.78 2.39 16.13
CA ASP A 174 -5.73 2.04 17.55
C ASP A 174 -6.87 2.68 18.34
N SER A 175 -6.81 2.57 19.67
CA SER A 175 -7.83 3.13 20.56
C SER A 175 -7.90 4.67 20.52
N ARG A 176 -6.90 5.32 19.96
CA ARG A 176 -6.85 6.78 19.79
C ARG A 176 -7.10 7.22 18.34
N GLY A 177 -7.36 6.28 17.46
CA GLY A 177 -7.57 6.55 16.05
C GLY A 177 -6.29 6.65 15.23
N VAL A 178 -5.12 6.41 15.82
CA VAL A 178 -3.85 6.43 15.07
C VAL A 178 -3.80 5.22 14.14
N ALA A 179 -3.45 5.45 12.88
CA ALA A 179 -3.21 4.37 11.93
C ALA A 179 -1.93 3.63 12.31
N THR A 180 -1.99 2.30 12.39
CA THR A 180 -0.87 1.47 12.82
C THR A 180 -0.70 0.23 11.96
N TYR A 181 0.51 -0.29 11.99
CA TYR A 181 0.83 -1.65 11.58
C TYR A 181 1.36 -2.39 12.81
N ARG A 182 0.63 -3.41 13.26
CA ARG A 182 0.99 -4.18 14.48
C ARG A 182 1.29 -3.27 15.67
N GLY A 183 0.48 -2.24 15.86
CA GLY A 183 0.64 -1.28 16.94
C GLY A 183 1.67 -0.19 16.71
N VAL A 184 2.43 -0.22 15.62
CA VAL A 184 3.42 0.82 15.28
C VAL A 184 2.77 1.85 14.37
N GLY A 185 2.81 3.11 14.75
CA GLY A 185 2.11 4.20 14.06
C GLY A 185 2.62 4.49 12.65
N PHE A 186 1.70 4.92 11.80
CA PHE A 186 2.03 5.52 10.50
C PHE A 186 2.70 6.87 10.76
N GLU A 187 4.00 6.95 10.63
CA GLU A 187 4.77 8.14 10.96
C GLU A 187 5.24 8.88 9.71
N VAL A 188 5.04 10.18 9.70
CA VAL A 188 5.71 11.08 8.77
C VAL A 188 6.87 11.72 9.53
N ARG A 189 8.09 11.35 9.16
CA ARG A 189 9.30 11.69 9.92
C ARG A 189 9.39 13.19 10.22
N GLY A 190 9.56 13.51 11.51
CA GLY A 190 9.68 14.89 11.98
C GLY A 190 8.38 15.69 11.97
N LYS A 191 7.25 15.08 11.59
CA LYS A 191 5.97 15.78 11.45
C LYS A 191 4.85 15.19 12.31
N GLY A 192 4.83 13.89 12.54
CA GLY A 192 3.84 13.25 13.40
C GLY A 192 3.20 12.01 12.78
N LEU A 193 2.03 11.64 13.29
CA LEU A 193 1.34 10.42 12.95
C LEU A 193 0.08 10.69 12.13
N CYS A 194 -0.28 9.72 11.29
CA CYS A 194 -1.55 9.73 10.55
C CYS A 194 -2.64 9.11 11.40
N ARG A 195 -3.86 9.63 11.32
CA ARG A 195 -4.98 9.14 12.13
C ARG A 195 -6.33 9.26 11.43
N ALA A 196 -7.26 8.39 11.82
CA ALA A 196 -8.66 8.56 11.45
C ALA A 196 -9.29 9.61 12.39
N PRO A 197 -10.16 10.50 11.88
CA PRO A 197 -10.79 11.53 12.72
C PRO A 197 -11.63 10.96 13.87
N THR A 198 -12.39 9.90 13.64
CA THR A 198 -13.30 9.35 14.64
C THR A 198 -13.20 7.84 14.82
N LEU A 199 -12.76 7.09 13.82
CA LEU A 199 -12.72 5.63 13.90
C LEU A 199 -11.57 5.15 14.74
N THR A 200 -11.88 4.31 15.74
CA THR A 200 -10.91 3.66 16.62
C THR A 200 -11.03 2.15 16.50
N ASN A 201 -9.93 1.45 16.70
CA ASN A 201 -9.89 -0.02 16.64
C ASN A 201 -10.55 -0.57 15.37
N SER A 202 -10.33 0.11 14.25
CA SER A 202 -11.00 -0.16 12.99
C SER A 202 -10.01 -0.65 11.94
N SER A 203 -10.52 -1.40 10.97
CA SER A 203 -9.73 -1.84 9.82
C SER A 203 -9.25 -0.67 8.99
N ILE A 204 -8.18 -0.88 8.25
CA ILE A 204 -7.70 0.04 7.20
C ILE A 204 -7.85 -0.70 5.88
N LYS A 205 -8.36 0.00 4.90
CA LYS A 205 -8.53 -0.57 3.54
C LYS A 205 -8.00 0.37 2.48
#